data_6990f4aa90acc1c38c712e6101f6fbb7
#
_entry.id   6990f4aa90acc1c38c712e6101f6fbb7
#
_cell.length_a   1.000
_cell.length_b   1.000
_cell.length_c   1.000
_cell.angle_alpha   90.00
_cell.angle_beta   90.00
_cell.angle_gamma   90.00
#
_symmetry.space_group_name_H-M   'P 1'
#
loop_
_entity.id
_entity.type
_entity.pdbx_description
1 polymer ?
#
loop_
_entity_poly.entity_id
_entity_poly.type
_entity_poly.pdbx_seq_one_letter_code
_entity_poly.pdbx_strand_id
1 'polypeptide(L)'
;MKLMNRIQWKQWLLGSVLALLGLGTTYGQAPRTVNIDEYTFTPLEVKTVKEIDTLLLSDSPEYVKEPGIVAAGTLRGNSRIYFYHVNERTEPMKVGILLENKGNAPAFVEIERAIYAKPSPDYFKVGRELSKKEVNSTALDLGAWANEGVTIPVRSKALQQEIKKEKESLAQSKKLKAKKIEEAIKKDTTSRTISLVSHNTSGTEFVLRPGEVRPIFTELEKVLMKQDDLFSGIIDFSTTEPVYASVAVMEPKSTVTYGLPLLPIHPIDEVELRGTYEGMRRFHVVEPQFNSEAGPASFEIANDREDAFISGVDETSNNKRVKNKGNYGISNVYVLHTEGNTPYALYFNPLGGAFSGTFRITSSKGVRTYDVPVKGPYLGHETIYDTQLLDVFDRPEDLILEYMSPGASNLPVRLLLIPQISEHENTDGKTSQYITNLVNKILGK
;
A
#
# COMPACT_ATOMS: atom_id res chain seq x y z
N MET A 1 -10.70 58.96 -42.45
CA MET A 1 -10.68 58.81 -40.98
C MET A 1 -12.11 58.51 -40.53
N LYS A 2 -12.45 57.25 -40.35
CA LYS A 2 -13.80 56.81 -39.92
C LYS A 2 -13.88 56.87 -38.38
N LEU A 3 -14.94 57.54 -37.92
CA LEU A 3 -15.25 57.63 -36.50
C LEU A 3 -15.46 56.24 -35.92
N MET A 4 -14.61 55.83 -34.99
CA MET A 4 -14.82 54.66 -34.13
C MET A 4 -15.96 54.95 -33.16
N ASN A 5 -16.92 54.04 -33.11
CA ASN A 5 -18.16 54.14 -32.35
C ASN A 5 -17.90 54.15 -30.84
N ARG A 6 -18.52 55.08 -30.10
CA ARG A 6 -18.44 55.26 -28.64
C ARG A 6 -18.76 54.00 -27.81
N ILE A 7 -19.33 52.98 -28.40
CA ILE A 7 -19.68 51.70 -27.79
C ILE A 7 -18.42 50.82 -27.61
N GLN A 8 -17.45 50.87 -28.53
CA GLN A 8 -16.24 50.05 -28.46
C GLN A 8 -15.27 50.54 -27.35
N TRP A 9 -15.27 51.79 -27.02
CA TRP A 9 -14.44 52.33 -25.92
C TRP A 9 -14.95 51.93 -24.53
N LYS A 10 -16.27 51.77 -24.35
CA LYS A 10 -16.84 51.27 -23.08
C LYS A 10 -16.59 49.78 -22.87
N GLN A 11 -16.52 48.99 -23.90
CA GLN A 11 -16.18 47.57 -23.81
C GLN A 11 -14.69 47.34 -23.50
N TRP A 12 -13.79 48.22 -23.99
CA TRP A 12 -12.38 48.16 -23.67
C TRP A 12 -12.08 48.59 -22.22
N LEU A 13 -12.76 49.60 -21.72
CA LEU A 13 -12.62 50.04 -20.32
C LEU A 13 -13.23 49.02 -19.32
N LEU A 14 -14.34 48.37 -19.67
CA LEU A 14 -14.91 47.28 -18.85
C LEU A 14 -14.04 46.02 -18.85
N GLY A 15 -13.42 45.67 -19.96
CA GLY A 15 -12.47 44.56 -20.05
C GLY A 15 -11.19 44.79 -19.24
N SER A 16 -10.70 46.02 -19.19
CA SER A 16 -9.49 46.40 -18.42
C SER A 16 -9.74 46.49 -16.93
N VAL A 17 -10.95 46.83 -16.47
CA VAL A 17 -11.30 46.89 -15.04
C VAL A 17 -11.62 45.52 -14.48
N LEU A 18 -12.16 44.60 -15.28
CA LEU A 18 -12.35 43.21 -14.87
C LEU A 18 -11.03 42.40 -14.83
N ALA A 19 -10.01 42.80 -15.59
CA ALA A 19 -8.67 42.22 -15.51
C ALA A 19 -7.87 42.63 -14.27
N LEU A 20 -8.27 43.74 -13.61
CA LEU A 20 -7.63 44.25 -12.40
C LEU A 20 -8.27 43.80 -11.08
N LEU A 21 -9.41 43.10 -11.14
CA LEU A 21 -10.07 42.54 -9.96
C LEU A 21 -9.84 41.00 -9.83
N GLY A 22 -9.03 40.42 -10.70
CA GLY A 22 -8.62 39.02 -10.68
C GLY A 22 -7.17 38.84 -10.19
N LEU A 23 -6.71 39.61 -9.19
CA LEU A 23 -5.52 39.29 -8.44
C LEU A 23 -5.85 38.17 -7.45
N GLY A 24 -6.28 37.01 -7.99
CA GLY A 24 -6.07 35.77 -7.31
C GLY A 24 -4.54 35.59 -7.22
N THR A 25 -4.01 35.43 -6.03
CA THR A 25 -2.64 34.99 -5.82
C THR A 25 -2.41 33.72 -6.63
N THR A 26 -1.78 33.86 -7.81
CA THR A 26 -1.32 32.70 -8.56
C THR A 26 -0.13 32.15 -7.79
N TYR A 27 -0.38 31.14 -6.96
CA TYR A 27 0.69 30.31 -6.45
C TYR A 27 1.40 29.69 -7.65
N GLY A 28 2.72 29.83 -7.72
CA GLY A 28 3.53 29.19 -8.75
C GLY A 28 3.24 27.68 -8.77
N GLN A 29 3.27 27.09 -9.96
CA GLN A 29 3.06 25.65 -10.07
C GLN A 29 4.20 24.94 -9.33
N ALA A 30 3.89 24.12 -8.32
CA ALA A 30 4.91 23.39 -7.54
C ALA A 30 5.84 22.60 -8.48
N PRO A 31 7.17 22.69 -8.31
CA PRO A 31 8.13 21.99 -9.16
C PRO A 31 7.93 20.47 -9.04
N ARG A 32 8.24 19.71 -10.10
CA ARG A 32 8.11 18.24 -10.10
C ARG A 32 9.07 17.55 -9.15
N THR A 33 10.21 18.17 -8.90
CA THR A 33 11.28 17.74 -8.00
C THR A 33 11.74 18.91 -7.18
N VAL A 34 12.23 18.67 -5.97
CA VAL A 34 12.81 19.68 -5.09
C VAL A 34 14.18 19.26 -4.62
N ASN A 35 15.07 20.20 -4.39
CA ASN A 35 16.33 19.95 -3.70
C ASN A 35 16.08 19.95 -2.19
N ILE A 36 16.18 18.79 -1.55
CA ILE A 36 15.88 18.64 -0.12
C ILE A 36 16.86 19.38 0.79
N ASP A 37 18.08 19.70 0.33
CA ASP A 37 19.08 20.46 1.10
C ASP A 37 18.68 21.94 1.30
N GLU A 38 17.73 22.43 0.51
CA GLU A 38 17.19 23.79 0.66
C GLU A 38 16.19 23.92 1.81
N TYR A 39 15.83 22.80 2.45
CA TYR A 39 14.78 22.76 3.47
C TYR A 39 15.27 22.14 4.77
N THR A 40 14.81 22.69 5.88
CA THR A 40 14.90 22.06 7.19
C THR A 40 13.53 21.46 7.52
N PHE A 41 13.44 20.15 7.60
CA PHE A 41 12.18 19.44 7.84
C PHE A 41 11.95 19.21 9.33
N THR A 42 10.78 19.60 9.82
CA THR A 42 10.30 19.16 11.13
C THR A 42 9.87 17.70 11.02
N PRO A 43 10.41 16.78 11.84
CA PRO A 43 9.98 15.39 11.80
C PRO A 43 8.58 15.24 12.37
N LEU A 44 7.75 14.45 11.68
CA LEU A 44 6.46 13.97 12.17
C LEU A 44 6.60 12.47 12.46
N GLU A 45 5.95 11.99 13.52
CA GLU A 45 6.02 10.60 13.94
C GLU A 45 4.86 9.79 13.36
N VAL A 46 5.13 8.58 12.96
CA VAL A 46 4.10 7.60 12.56
C VAL A 46 3.74 6.78 13.79
N LYS A 47 2.50 6.92 14.25
CA LYS A 47 1.98 6.17 15.39
C LYS A 47 1.02 5.08 14.92
N THR A 48 1.41 3.83 15.08
CA THR A 48 0.53 2.69 14.82
C THR A 48 -0.55 2.61 15.90
N VAL A 49 -1.81 2.74 15.48
CA VAL A 49 -2.98 2.71 16.37
C VAL A 49 -3.56 1.31 16.47
N LYS A 50 -3.55 0.57 15.36
CA LYS A 50 -4.14 -0.77 15.28
C LYS A 50 -3.45 -1.62 14.23
N GLU A 51 -3.29 -2.88 14.56
CA GLU A 51 -2.82 -3.95 13.67
C GLU A 51 -3.82 -5.09 13.74
N ILE A 52 -4.22 -5.63 12.59
CA ILE A 52 -5.20 -6.72 12.51
C ILE A 52 -4.86 -7.69 11.39
N ASP A 53 -5.44 -8.89 11.47
CA ASP A 53 -5.38 -9.96 10.49
C ASP A 53 -4.00 -10.60 10.33
N THR A 54 -3.93 -11.75 9.70
CA THR A 54 -2.72 -12.57 9.63
C THR A 54 -2.11 -12.55 8.23
N LEU A 55 -0.79 -12.42 8.14
CA LEU A 55 -0.01 -12.50 6.90
C LEU A 55 0.89 -13.75 6.90
N LEU A 56 0.82 -14.56 5.87
CA LEU A 56 1.92 -15.47 5.50
C LEU A 56 2.75 -14.79 4.42
N LEU A 57 3.96 -14.39 4.79
CA LEU A 57 4.95 -13.84 3.85
C LEU A 57 5.82 -14.96 3.31
N SER A 58 5.92 -15.05 2.00
CA SER A 58 6.71 -16.03 1.26
C SER A 58 7.65 -15.32 0.29
N ASP A 59 8.84 -14.93 0.79
CA ASP A 59 9.85 -14.17 0.04
C ASP A 59 11.28 -14.68 0.36
N SER A 60 11.38 -15.84 1.02
CA SER A 60 12.68 -16.46 1.35
C SER A 60 12.58 -18.01 1.22
N PRO A 61 13.38 -18.63 0.32
CA PRO A 61 14.34 -17.99 -0.56
C PRO A 61 13.67 -17.20 -1.67
N GLU A 62 14.22 -16.00 -1.97
CA GLU A 62 13.75 -15.19 -3.10
C GLU A 62 14.01 -15.90 -4.43
N TYR A 63 15.24 -16.38 -4.63
CA TYR A 63 15.70 -17.10 -5.83
C TYR A 63 15.56 -18.60 -5.65
N VAL A 64 14.71 -19.23 -6.46
CA VAL A 64 14.43 -20.66 -6.34
C VAL A 64 15.10 -21.45 -7.46
N LYS A 65 16.02 -22.36 -7.07
CA LYS A 65 16.81 -23.21 -7.97
C LYS A 65 16.19 -24.57 -8.25
N GLU A 66 15.42 -25.10 -7.30
CA GLU A 66 14.78 -26.41 -7.37
C GLU A 66 13.35 -26.34 -6.85
N PRO A 67 12.45 -27.23 -7.31
CA PRO A 67 11.12 -27.33 -6.74
C PRO A 67 11.14 -27.59 -5.23
N GLY A 68 10.32 -26.84 -4.47
CA GLY A 68 10.24 -26.98 -3.03
C GLY A 68 9.21 -26.08 -2.39
N ILE A 69 8.90 -26.36 -1.12
CA ILE A 69 8.08 -25.50 -0.26
C ILE A 69 8.94 -24.32 0.18
N VAL A 70 8.50 -23.13 -0.16
CA VAL A 70 9.23 -21.89 0.10
C VAL A 70 8.71 -21.14 1.33
N ALA A 71 7.45 -21.38 1.73
CA ALA A 71 6.91 -20.90 3.01
C ALA A 71 5.72 -21.78 3.43
N ALA A 72 5.51 -21.92 4.73
CA ALA A 72 4.27 -22.46 5.26
C ALA A 72 4.00 -21.96 6.67
N GLY A 73 2.73 -21.92 7.06
CA GLY A 73 2.34 -21.49 8.40
C GLY A 73 0.83 -21.57 8.62
N THR A 74 0.45 -21.40 9.88
CA THR A 74 -0.94 -21.45 10.33
C THR A 74 -1.60 -20.08 10.19
N LEU A 75 -2.73 -20.04 9.50
CA LEU A 75 -3.53 -18.85 9.24
C LEU A 75 -4.91 -18.96 9.87
N ARG A 76 -5.47 -17.84 10.34
CA ARG A 76 -6.79 -17.80 11.01
C ARG A 76 -7.51 -16.48 10.79
N GLY A 77 -8.84 -16.55 10.74
CA GLY A 77 -9.67 -15.36 10.49
C GLY A 77 -9.40 -14.78 9.11
N ASN A 78 -9.37 -13.45 9.01
CA ASN A 78 -8.94 -12.80 7.79
C ASN A 78 -7.44 -12.95 7.64
N SER A 79 -7.01 -13.40 6.49
CA SER A 79 -5.62 -13.79 6.26
C SER A 79 -5.19 -13.44 4.84
N ARG A 80 -3.91 -13.18 4.70
CA ARG A 80 -3.23 -12.94 3.43
C ARG A 80 -2.10 -13.91 3.23
N ILE A 81 -1.95 -14.40 2.01
CA ILE A 81 -0.72 -15.01 1.52
C ILE A 81 -0.11 -14.03 0.52
N TYR A 82 1.08 -13.52 0.82
CA TYR A 82 1.90 -12.74 -0.10
C TYR A 82 3.09 -13.60 -0.53
N PHE A 83 3.29 -13.76 -1.83
CA PHE A 83 4.43 -14.48 -2.37
C PHE A 83 5.22 -13.62 -3.36
N TYR A 84 6.56 -13.84 -3.36
CA TYR A 84 7.52 -13.11 -4.18
C TYR A 84 8.72 -14.03 -4.44
N HIS A 85 8.79 -14.63 -5.62
CA HIS A 85 9.85 -15.60 -5.94
C HIS A 85 10.31 -15.45 -7.38
N VAL A 86 11.62 -15.64 -7.58
CA VAL A 86 12.30 -15.67 -8.88
C VAL A 86 12.63 -17.10 -9.26
N ASN A 87 12.31 -17.49 -10.50
CA ASN A 87 12.75 -18.76 -11.03
C ASN A 87 14.20 -18.64 -11.54
N GLU A 88 15.15 -19.26 -10.82
CA GLU A 88 16.57 -19.28 -11.21
C GLU A 88 16.93 -20.47 -12.13
N ARG A 89 15.95 -21.33 -12.47
CA ARG A 89 16.13 -22.47 -13.39
C ARG A 89 15.92 -22.06 -14.85
N THR A 90 16.57 -22.82 -15.74
CA THR A 90 16.31 -22.72 -17.19
C THR A 90 14.93 -23.22 -17.58
N GLU A 91 14.41 -24.26 -16.87
CA GLU A 91 13.08 -24.79 -17.08
C GLU A 91 12.01 -23.91 -16.42
N PRO A 92 10.84 -23.75 -17.06
CA PRO A 92 9.73 -23.02 -16.44
C PRO A 92 9.29 -23.64 -15.12
N MET A 93 8.90 -22.80 -14.18
CA MET A 93 8.27 -23.19 -12.90
C MET A 93 6.93 -22.49 -12.70
N LYS A 94 6.17 -22.92 -11.71
CA LYS A 94 4.92 -22.28 -11.27
C LYS A 94 4.85 -22.17 -9.75
N VAL A 95 4.02 -21.27 -9.25
CA VAL A 95 3.67 -21.20 -7.83
C VAL A 95 2.42 -22.02 -7.57
N GLY A 96 2.47 -22.85 -6.54
CA GLY A 96 1.33 -23.59 -6.01
C GLY A 96 1.10 -23.24 -4.54
N ILE A 97 -0.18 -23.13 -4.14
CA ILE A 97 -0.55 -22.84 -2.75
C ILE A 97 -1.63 -23.83 -2.32
N LEU A 98 -1.34 -24.55 -1.22
CA LEU A 98 -2.18 -25.58 -0.66
C LEU A 98 -2.64 -25.21 0.75
N LEU A 99 -3.93 -25.31 1.02
CA LEU A 99 -4.48 -25.26 2.38
C LEU A 99 -4.71 -26.67 2.91
N GLU A 100 -4.44 -26.86 4.19
CA GLU A 100 -4.69 -28.08 4.95
C GLU A 100 -5.43 -27.74 6.24
N ASN A 101 -6.49 -28.48 6.53
CA ASN A 101 -7.15 -28.39 7.84
C ASN A 101 -6.55 -29.45 8.78
N LYS A 102 -5.59 -29.04 9.60
CA LYS A 102 -4.96 -29.89 10.64
C LYS A 102 -5.79 -29.96 11.93
N GLY A 103 -6.91 -29.21 12.00
CA GLY A 103 -7.79 -29.14 13.17
C GLY A 103 -8.80 -30.30 13.22
N ASN A 104 -9.70 -30.23 14.21
CA ASN A 104 -10.73 -31.24 14.46
C ASN A 104 -12.14 -30.79 14.04
N ALA A 105 -12.30 -29.54 13.59
CA ALA A 105 -13.56 -28.96 13.12
C ALA A 105 -13.48 -28.56 11.63
N PRO A 106 -14.58 -28.59 10.88
CA PRO A 106 -14.62 -28.10 9.52
C PRO A 106 -14.33 -26.61 9.45
N ALA A 107 -13.43 -26.18 8.59
CA ALA A 107 -13.13 -24.79 8.31
C ALA A 107 -13.90 -24.31 7.07
N PHE A 108 -14.72 -23.27 7.21
CA PHE A 108 -15.28 -22.58 6.06
C PHE A 108 -14.25 -21.56 5.57
N VAL A 109 -13.87 -21.65 4.31
CA VAL A 109 -12.90 -20.76 3.66
C VAL A 109 -13.62 -19.95 2.59
N GLU A 110 -13.41 -18.64 2.60
CA GLU A 110 -13.89 -17.72 1.57
C GLU A 110 -12.72 -16.92 1.02
N ILE A 111 -12.48 -17.02 -0.29
CA ILE A 111 -11.47 -16.21 -0.98
C ILE A 111 -12.10 -14.85 -1.27
N GLU A 112 -11.55 -13.81 -0.67
CA GLU A 112 -12.01 -12.43 -0.83
C GLU A 112 -11.42 -11.83 -2.09
N ARG A 113 -10.13 -12.14 -2.36
CA ARG A 113 -9.39 -11.54 -3.46
C ARG A 113 -8.16 -12.37 -3.82
N ALA A 114 -7.87 -12.47 -5.12
CA ALA A 114 -6.60 -12.96 -5.64
C ALA A 114 -6.09 -12.00 -6.71
N ILE A 115 -4.94 -11.39 -6.47
CA ILE A 115 -4.28 -10.48 -7.40
C ILE A 115 -2.82 -10.87 -7.55
N TYR A 116 -2.29 -10.74 -8.76
CA TYR A 116 -0.88 -10.99 -9.05
C TYR A 116 -0.40 -10.13 -10.22
N ALA A 117 0.89 -9.86 -10.25
CA ALA A 117 1.54 -9.27 -11.40
C ALA A 117 1.97 -10.37 -12.41
N LYS A 118 1.99 -10.04 -13.68
CA LYS A 118 2.49 -10.98 -14.70
C LYS A 118 3.98 -11.26 -14.45
N PRO A 119 4.44 -12.52 -14.46
CA PRO A 119 5.86 -12.84 -14.32
C PRO A 119 6.73 -12.08 -15.32
N SER A 120 7.86 -11.55 -14.84
CA SER A 120 8.77 -10.71 -15.64
C SER A 120 10.16 -10.64 -15.00
N PRO A 121 11.23 -10.51 -15.80
CA PRO A 121 12.57 -10.20 -15.31
C PRO A 121 12.75 -8.73 -14.90
N ASP A 122 11.76 -7.88 -15.13
CA ASP A 122 11.71 -6.50 -14.62
C ASP A 122 11.01 -6.48 -13.24
N TYR A 123 11.79 -6.69 -12.18
CA TYR A 123 11.29 -6.84 -10.81
C TYR A 123 10.59 -5.58 -10.29
N PHE A 124 11.10 -4.39 -10.64
CA PHE A 124 10.45 -3.13 -10.27
C PHE A 124 9.08 -2.98 -10.91
N LYS A 125 8.93 -3.42 -12.15
CA LYS A 125 7.64 -3.44 -12.84
C LYS A 125 6.66 -4.38 -12.14
N VAL A 126 7.11 -5.58 -11.77
CA VAL A 126 6.27 -6.57 -11.05
C VAL A 126 5.82 -6.00 -9.70
N GLY A 127 6.74 -5.46 -8.89
CA GLY A 127 6.44 -4.86 -7.59
C GLY A 127 5.46 -3.70 -7.69
N ARG A 128 5.67 -2.77 -8.64
CA ARG A 128 4.78 -1.63 -8.87
C ARG A 128 3.39 -2.06 -9.35
N GLU A 129 3.32 -3.03 -10.29
CA GLU A 129 2.04 -3.53 -10.79
C GLU A 129 1.21 -4.16 -9.66
N LEU A 130 1.84 -4.96 -8.79
CA LEU A 130 1.16 -5.56 -7.65
C LEU A 130 0.72 -4.51 -6.62
N SER A 131 1.61 -3.58 -6.24
CA SER A 131 1.29 -2.45 -5.35
C SER A 131 0.11 -1.62 -5.89
N LYS A 132 0.10 -1.33 -7.20
CA LYS A 132 -0.99 -0.61 -7.85
C LYS A 132 -2.31 -1.38 -7.82
N LYS A 133 -2.29 -2.68 -8.08
CA LYS A 133 -3.47 -3.55 -7.98
C LYS A 133 -3.98 -3.61 -6.56
N GLU A 134 -3.07 -3.67 -5.58
CA GLU A 134 -3.42 -3.69 -4.15
C GLU A 134 -4.20 -2.43 -3.77
N VAL A 135 -3.60 -1.24 -3.90
CA VAL A 135 -4.23 0.01 -3.46
C VAL A 135 -5.49 0.40 -4.25
N ASN A 136 -5.67 -0.12 -5.47
CA ASN A 136 -6.88 0.10 -6.26
C ASN A 136 -7.99 -0.90 -6.00
N SER A 137 -7.67 -2.09 -5.48
CA SER A 137 -8.66 -3.14 -5.17
C SER A 137 -9.10 -3.14 -3.71
N THR A 138 -8.34 -2.51 -2.83
CA THR A 138 -8.77 -2.19 -1.47
C THR A 138 -9.67 -0.97 -1.53
N ALA A 139 -10.97 -1.14 -1.27
CA ALA A 139 -11.78 0.01 -0.90
C ALA A 139 -11.24 0.51 0.44
N LEU A 140 -11.11 1.84 0.59
CA LEU A 140 -10.79 2.44 1.89
C LEU A 140 -11.95 2.16 2.84
N ASP A 141 -11.89 1.06 3.53
CA ASP A 141 -12.95 0.62 4.45
C ASP A 141 -12.71 1.22 5.84
N LEU A 142 -12.94 2.52 5.94
CA LEU A 142 -12.89 3.23 7.22
C LEU A 142 -13.97 2.72 8.20
N GLY A 143 -15.07 2.21 7.66
CA GLY A 143 -16.13 1.57 8.45
C GLY A 143 -15.63 0.28 9.10
N ALA A 144 -14.80 -0.52 8.41
CA ALA A 144 -14.17 -1.70 9.00
C ALA A 144 -13.24 -1.32 10.15
N TRP A 145 -12.37 -0.32 9.96
CA TRP A 145 -11.49 0.17 11.03
C TRP A 145 -12.26 0.69 12.23
N ALA A 146 -13.33 1.47 11.99
CA ALA A 146 -14.22 1.95 13.06
C ALA A 146 -14.93 0.80 13.79
N ASN A 147 -15.24 -0.29 13.08
CA ASN A 147 -15.84 -1.48 13.67
C ASN A 147 -14.85 -2.28 14.53
N GLU A 148 -13.57 -2.22 14.22
CA GLU A 148 -12.47 -2.77 15.03
C GLU A 148 -12.09 -1.85 16.22
N GLY A 149 -12.87 -0.80 16.48
CA GLY A 149 -12.67 0.11 17.60
C GLY A 149 -11.69 1.24 17.34
N VAL A 150 -11.24 1.43 16.11
CA VAL A 150 -10.34 2.55 15.74
C VAL A 150 -11.15 3.85 15.73
N THR A 151 -10.71 4.82 16.50
CA THR A 151 -11.21 6.20 16.41
C THR A 151 -10.52 6.87 15.23
N ILE A 152 -11.29 7.11 14.15
CA ILE A 152 -10.76 7.74 12.95
C ILE A 152 -10.87 9.26 13.14
N PRO A 153 -9.74 9.97 13.24
CA PRO A 153 -9.75 11.38 13.58
C PRO A 153 -9.99 12.26 12.34
N VAL A 154 -11.14 12.14 11.69
CA VAL A 154 -11.51 12.98 10.55
C VAL A 154 -12.41 14.14 10.97
N ARG A 155 -12.13 15.34 10.48
CA ARG A 155 -12.85 16.58 10.77
C ARG A 155 -14.04 16.78 9.84
N SER A 156 -13.99 16.23 8.63
CA SER A 156 -15.06 16.34 7.64
C SER A 156 -16.34 15.65 8.12
N LYS A 157 -17.42 16.42 8.32
CA LYS A 157 -18.74 15.89 8.71
C LYS A 157 -19.28 14.90 7.67
N ALA A 158 -19.03 15.13 6.38
CA ALA A 158 -19.43 14.22 5.30
C ALA A 158 -18.75 12.87 5.44
N LEU A 159 -17.42 12.85 5.63
CA LEU A 159 -16.64 11.63 5.82
C LEU A 159 -17.01 10.90 7.12
N GLN A 160 -17.29 11.63 8.22
CA GLN A 160 -17.79 11.03 9.45
C GLN A 160 -19.14 10.32 9.26
N GLN A 161 -20.05 10.90 8.46
CA GLN A 161 -21.34 10.27 8.15
C GLN A 161 -21.16 9.03 7.27
N GLU A 162 -20.22 9.06 6.34
CA GLU A 162 -19.92 7.94 5.46
C GLU A 162 -19.33 6.76 6.26
N ILE A 163 -18.36 7.01 7.12
CA ILE A 163 -17.77 6.03 8.06
C ILE A 163 -18.87 5.38 8.92
N LYS A 164 -19.81 6.18 9.43
CA LYS A 164 -20.93 5.66 10.23
C LYS A 164 -21.84 4.74 9.43
N LYS A 165 -22.18 5.11 8.18
CA LYS A 165 -23.01 4.27 7.28
C LYS A 165 -22.31 2.97 6.94
N GLU A 166 -21.02 3.00 6.62
CA GLU A 166 -20.22 1.81 6.34
C GLU A 166 -20.18 0.88 7.54
N LYS A 167 -19.94 1.42 8.75
CA LYS A 167 -19.94 0.65 9.99
C LYS A 167 -21.27 -0.07 10.22
N GLU A 168 -22.40 0.61 10.02
CA GLU A 168 -23.74 0.02 10.15
C GLU A 168 -23.99 -1.08 9.10
N SER A 169 -23.59 -0.84 7.86
CA SER A 169 -23.69 -1.81 6.76
C SER A 169 -22.88 -3.08 7.04
N LEU A 170 -21.64 -2.92 7.49
CA LEU A 170 -20.76 -4.04 7.87
C LEU A 170 -21.33 -4.88 9.02
N ALA A 171 -21.92 -4.25 10.03
CA ALA A 171 -22.54 -4.97 11.12
C ALA A 171 -23.73 -5.85 10.67
N GLN A 172 -24.50 -5.40 9.67
CA GLN A 172 -25.56 -6.19 9.05
C GLN A 172 -24.98 -7.32 8.19
N SER A 173 -23.97 -7.02 7.38
CA SER A 173 -23.29 -8.00 6.53
C SER A 173 -22.66 -9.15 7.35
N LYS A 174 -22.01 -8.84 8.48
CA LYS A 174 -21.44 -9.86 9.39
C LYS A 174 -22.52 -10.83 9.92
N LYS A 175 -23.72 -10.35 10.23
CA LYS A 175 -24.83 -11.22 10.68
C LYS A 175 -25.32 -12.17 9.59
N LEU A 176 -25.44 -11.66 8.35
CA LEU A 176 -25.83 -12.48 7.19
C LEU A 176 -24.76 -13.51 6.86
N LYS A 177 -23.47 -13.11 6.90
CA LYS A 177 -22.33 -14.01 6.67
C LYS A 177 -22.29 -15.13 7.72
N ALA A 178 -22.49 -14.84 9.00
CA ALA A 178 -22.52 -15.84 10.06
C ALA A 178 -23.60 -16.91 9.82
N LYS A 179 -24.81 -16.50 9.42
CA LYS A 179 -25.89 -17.42 9.09
C LYS A 179 -25.55 -18.31 7.88
N LYS A 180 -24.98 -17.71 6.82
CA LYS A 180 -24.53 -18.44 5.61
C LYS A 180 -23.47 -19.48 5.95
N ILE A 181 -22.50 -19.15 6.79
CA ILE A 181 -21.45 -20.06 7.25
C ILE A 181 -22.04 -21.24 8.01
N GLU A 182 -22.94 -20.99 8.96
CA GLU A 182 -23.63 -22.04 9.72
C GLU A 182 -24.40 -23.01 8.82
N GLU A 183 -25.14 -22.48 7.84
CA GLU A 183 -25.86 -23.29 6.84
C GLU A 183 -24.93 -24.12 5.96
N ALA A 184 -23.78 -23.54 5.52
CA ALA A 184 -22.81 -24.24 4.69
C ALA A 184 -22.14 -25.40 5.44
N ILE A 185 -21.70 -25.18 6.68
CA ILE A 185 -21.09 -26.22 7.52
C ILE A 185 -22.11 -27.34 7.82
N LYS A 186 -23.35 -26.97 8.17
CA LYS A 186 -24.42 -27.94 8.44
C LYS A 186 -24.73 -28.81 7.20
N LYS A 187 -24.80 -28.21 6.02
CA LYS A 187 -25.02 -28.90 4.77
C LYS A 187 -23.87 -29.87 4.48
N ASP A 188 -22.63 -29.47 4.70
CA ASP A 188 -21.45 -30.30 4.45
C ASP A 188 -21.38 -31.51 5.40
N THR A 189 -21.71 -31.32 6.68
CA THR A 189 -21.73 -32.40 7.68
C THR A 189 -22.85 -33.41 7.46
N THR A 190 -23.93 -33.04 6.79
CA THR A 190 -25.07 -33.96 6.46
C THR A 190 -24.84 -34.76 5.17
N SER A 191 -23.96 -34.30 4.30
CA SER A 191 -23.64 -34.95 3.02
C SER A 191 -22.56 -36.03 3.21
N ARG A 192 -22.93 -37.21 3.69
CA ARG A 192 -22.05 -38.41 3.82
C ARG A 192 -21.76 -39.12 2.51
N THR A 193 -21.71 -38.48 1.40
CA THR A 193 -21.24 -39.08 0.17
C THR A 193 -19.75 -38.85 0.07
N ILE A 194 -18.96 -39.95 0.09
CA ILE A 194 -17.54 -39.91 -0.31
C ILE A 194 -17.52 -39.58 -1.80
N SER A 195 -17.70 -38.33 -2.13
CA SER A 195 -17.34 -37.81 -3.43
C SER A 195 -15.84 -37.66 -3.40
N LEU A 196 -15.16 -38.51 -4.16
CA LEU A 196 -13.82 -38.22 -4.66
C LEU A 196 -13.87 -36.78 -5.13
N VAL A 197 -13.19 -35.89 -4.39
CA VAL A 197 -13.28 -34.45 -4.50
C VAL A 197 -13.11 -34.08 -5.97
N SER A 198 -14.16 -33.54 -6.57
CA SER A 198 -14.10 -32.97 -7.91
C SER A 198 -13.21 -31.72 -7.80
N HIS A 199 -11.96 -31.80 -8.24
CA HIS A 199 -10.93 -30.77 -8.17
C HIS A 199 -11.20 -29.54 -9.05
N ASN A 200 -12.39 -29.37 -9.58
CA ASN A 200 -12.75 -28.37 -10.57
C ASN A 200 -13.85 -27.41 -10.11
N THR A 201 -13.92 -27.08 -8.85
CA THR A 201 -14.78 -25.94 -8.44
C THR A 201 -13.94 -24.68 -8.26
N SER A 202 -13.94 -23.83 -9.27
CA SER A 202 -13.60 -22.41 -9.21
C SER A 202 -14.60 -21.64 -8.33
N GLY A 203 -14.88 -22.15 -7.13
CA GLY A 203 -15.70 -21.47 -6.15
C GLY A 203 -14.81 -20.60 -5.28
N THR A 204 -15.26 -19.38 -5.01
CA THR A 204 -14.62 -18.49 -4.03
C THR A 204 -14.84 -18.94 -2.58
N GLU A 205 -15.68 -19.96 -2.36
CA GLU A 205 -16.08 -20.47 -1.05
C GLU A 205 -16.06 -21.99 -1.01
N PHE A 206 -15.56 -22.57 0.08
CA PHE A 206 -15.58 -24.00 0.31
C PHE A 206 -15.45 -24.37 1.79
N VAL A 207 -15.84 -25.59 2.13
CA VAL A 207 -15.58 -26.18 3.43
C VAL A 207 -14.39 -27.13 3.32
N LEU A 208 -13.41 -26.96 4.20
CA LEU A 208 -12.24 -27.83 4.32
C LEU A 208 -12.40 -28.68 5.58
N ARG A 209 -12.62 -29.99 5.42
CA ARG A 209 -12.85 -30.95 6.52
C ARG A 209 -11.54 -31.23 7.26
N PRO A 210 -11.61 -31.73 8.50
CA PRO A 210 -10.42 -32.21 9.20
C PRO A 210 -9.61 -33.19 8.36
N GLY A 211 -8.30 -32.95 8.20
CA GLY A 211 -7.39 -33.75 7.39
C GLY A 211 -7.50 -33.53 5.87
N GLU A 212 -8.40 -32.66 5.40
CA GLU A 212 -8.53 -32.35 3.98
C GLU A 212 -7.49 -31.35 3.53
N VAL A 213 -6.98 -31.53 2.29
CA VAL A 213 -6.09 -30.58 1.61
C VAL A 213 -6.74 -30.06 0.33
N ARG A 214 -6.51 -28.77 0.01
CA ARG A 214 -7.07 -28.16 -1.19
C ARG A 214 -6.23 -26.98 -1.69
N PRO A 215 -5.98 -26.88 -3.03
CA PRO A 215 -5.42 -25.67 -3.60
C PRO A 215 -6.34 -24.46 -3.33
N ILE A 216 -5.78 -23.35 -2.85
CA ILE A 216 -6.58 -22.16 -2.55
C ILE A 216 -7.06 -21.46 -3.82
N PHE A 217 -6.21 -21.39 -4.85
CA PHE A 217 -6.51 -20.69 -6.10
C PHE A 217 -5.85 -21.38 -7.29
N THR A 218 -6.62 -22.19 -8.01
CA THR A 218 -6.10 -23.07 -9.09
C THR A 218 -5.64 -22.30 -10.33
N GLU A 219 -6.06 -21.05 -10.53
CA GLU A 219 -5.61 -20.24 -11.67
C GLU A 219 -4.11 -19.94 -11.62
N LEU A 220 -3.48 -19.89 -10.42
CA LEU A 220 -2.03 -19.74 -10.29
C LEU A 220 -1.26 -20.89 -10.95
N GLU A 221 -1.82 -22.11 -10.96
CA GLU A 221 -1.17 -23.27 -11.57
C GLU A 221 -0.96 -23.13 -13.09
N LYS A 222 -1.66 -22.18 -13.72
CA LYS A 222 -1.57 -21.89 -15.15
C LYS A 222 -0.51 -20.83 -15.47
N VAL A 223 0.00 -20.12 -14.45
CA VAL A 223 0.98 -19.05 -14.61
C VAL A 223 2.38 -19.63 -14.52
N LEU A 224 3.14 -19.53 -15.60
CA LEU A 224 4.51 -20.04 -15.68
C LEU A 224 5.52 -18.90 -15.57
N MET A 225 6.54 -19.14 -14.75
CA MET A 225 7.74 -18.31 -14.62
C MET A 225 8.84 -18.90 -15.50
N LYS A 226 9.35 -18.16 -16.45
CA LYS A 226 10.59 -18.51 -17.17
C LYS A 226 11.80 -18.23 -16.28
N GLN A 227 12.99 -18.60 -16.75
CA GLN A 227 14.23 -18.23 -16.08
C GLN A 227 14.27 -16.71 -15.85
N ASP A 228 14.71 -16.30 -14.68
CA ASP A 228 14.83 -14.93 -14.19
C ASP A 228 13.50 -14.16 -14.08
N ASP A 229 12.37 -14.80 -14.33
CA ASP A 229 11.08 -14.17 -14.07
C ASP A 229 10.80 -14.12 -12.56
N LEU A 230 10.53 -12.93 -12.04
CA LEU A 230 9.86 -12.73 -10.76
C LEU A 230 8.37 -12.93 -10.93
N PHE A 231 7.77 -13.71 -10.03
CA PHE A 231 6.33 -13.84 -9.88
C PHE A 231 5.91 -13.45 -8.46
N SER A 232 5.03 -12.47 -8.35
CA SER A 232 4.54 -11.98 -7.07
C SER A 232 3.03 -11.80 -7.09
N GLY A 233 2.38 -12.10 -5.96
CA GLY A 233 0.94 -12.01 -5.82
C GLY A 233 0.45 -12.04 -4.38
N ILE A 234 -0.84 -11.77 -4.24
CA ILE A 234 -1.59 -11.71 -2.98
C ILE A 234 -2.85 -12.53 -3.13
N ILE A 235 -3.13 -13.35 -2.11
CA ILE A 235 -4.42 -13.99 -1.93
C ILE A 235 -4.94 -13.61 -0.56
N ASP A 236 -6.05 -12.87 -0.52
CA ASP A 236 -6.77 -12.55 0.70
C ASP A 236 -7.97 -13.48 0.85
N PHE A 237 -8.12 -14.07 2.02
CA PHE A 237 -9.20 -14.98 2.34
C PHE A 237 -9.57 -14.91 3.81
N SER A 238 -10.74 -15.43 4.15
CA SER A 238 -11.14 -15.62 5.54
C SER A 238 -11.42 -17.08 5.82
N THR A 239 -11.15 -17.51 7.06
CA THR A 239 -11.43 -18.86 7.53
C THR A 239 -12.04 -18.84 8.93
N THR A 240 -12.96 -19.78 9.19
CA THR A 240 -13.62 -19.90 10.51
C THR A 240 -12.76 -20.63 11.53
N GLU A 241 -11.93 -21.56 11.08
CA GLU A 241 -11.01 -22.34 11.89
C GLU A 241 -9.59 -22.18 11.35
N PRO A 242 -8.53 -22.34 12.17
CA PRO A 242 -7.16 -22.29 11.69
C PRO A 242 -6.91 -23.30 10.56
N VAL A 243 -6.24 -22.83 9.50
CA VAL A 243 -5.79 -23.67 8.39
C VAL A 243 -4.30 -23.51 8.21
N TYR A 244 -3.63 -24.60 7.80
CA TYR A 244 -2.21 -24.57 7.47
C TYR A 244 -2.04 -24.32 5.98
N ALA A 245 -1.33 -23.25 5.64
CA ALA A 245 -1.05 -22.89 4.26
C ALA A 245 0.39 -23.24 3.90
N SER A 246 0.60 -23.83 2.72
CA SER A 246 1.92 -24.08 2.16
C SER A 246 2.05 -23.44 0.80
N VAL A 247 3.10 -22.65 0.58
CA VAL A 247 3.49 -22.06 -0.69
C VAL A 247 4.68 -22.83 -1.24
N ALA A 248 4.62 -23.22 -2.51
CA ALA A 248 5.70 -23.95 -3.16
C ALA A 248 5.96 -23.40 -4.56
N VAL A 249 7.22 -23.45 -4.98
CA VAL A 249 7.60 -23.31 -6.38
C VAL A 249 7.77 -24.73 -6.95
N MET A 250 7.11 -25.00 -8.08
CA MET A 250 6.88 -26.37 -8.56
C MET A 250 7.12 -26.50 -10.06
N GLU A 251 7.36 -27.72 -10.51
CA GLU A 251 7.36 -28.03 -11.94
C GLU A 251 5.97 -27.84 -12.55
N PRO A 252 5.86 -27.39 -13.81
CA PRO A 252 4.58 -27.13 -14.47
C PRO A 252 3.61 -28.32 -14.49
N LYS A 253 4.13 -29.52 -14.63
CA LYS A 253 3.33 -30.76 -14.71
C LYS A 253 2.86 -31.31 -13.37
N SER A 254 3.48 -30.90 -12.27
CA SER A 254 3.09 -31.33 -10.93
C SER A 254 1.75 -30.71 -10.52
N THR A 255 0.88 -31.48 -9.88
CA THR A 255 -0.38 -30.97 -9.33
C THR A 255 -0.15 -30.45 -7.90
N VAL A 256 -0.79 -29.35 -7.54
CA VAL A 256 -0.64 -28.78 -6.18
C VAL A 256 -1.13 -29.80 -5.12
N THR A 257 -2.28 -30.41 -5.32
CA THR A 257 -2.88 -31.33 -4.33
C THR A 257 -1.99 -32.50 -3.95
N TYR A 258 -1.35 -33.14 -4.95
CA TYR A 258 -0.60 -34.39 -4.73
C TYR A 258 0.91 -34.17 -4.77
N GLY A 259 1.38 -33.21 -5.56
CA GLY A 259 2.81 -32.96 -5.73
C GLY A 259 3.42 -32.09 -4.64
N LEU A 260 2.70 -31.02 -4.21
CA LEU A 260 3.22 -30.10 -3.21
C LEU A 260 3.59 -30.78 -1.87
N PRO A 261 2.76 -31.66 -1.28
CA PRO A 261 3.11 -32.32 -0.02
C PRO A 261 4.35 -33.22 -0.06
N LEU A 262 4.81 -33.59 -1.26
CA LEU A 262 6.00 -34.43 -1.46
C LEU A 262 7.28 -33.61 -1.63
N LEU A 263 7.18 -32.29 -1.74
CA LEU A 263 8.34 -31.42 -1.94
C LEU A 263 9.10 -31.18 -0.64
N PRO A 264 10.44 -31.05 -0.73
CA PRO A 264 11.25 -30.62 0.42
C PRO A 264 10.93 -29.18 0.80
N ILE A 265 11.12 -28.84 2.07
CA ILE A 265 11.10 -27.46 2.55
C ILE A 265 12.46 -26.85 2.24
N HIS A 266 12.47 -25.72 1.54
CA HIS A 266 13.69 -24.96 1.29
C HIS A 266 14.21 -24.30 2.56
N PRO A 267 15.54 -24.23 2.74
CA PRO A 267 16.12 -23.41 3.80
C PRO A 267 15.76 -21.94 3.59
N ILE A 268 15.68 -21.21 4.69
CA ILE A 268 15.56 -19.75 4.67
C ILE A 268 16.88 -19.16 4.19
N ASP A 269 16.81 -18.09 3.36
CA ASP A 269 17.99 -17.34 2.96
C ASP A 269 18.43 -16.33 4.04
N GLU A 270 19.44 -15.52 3.76
CA GLU A 270 20.03 -14.55 4.67
C GLU A 270 19.12 -13.33 4.98
N VAL A 271 18.17 -13.05 4.09
CA VAL A 271 17.22 -11.93 4.25
C VAL A 271 16.12 -12.27 5.25
N GLU A 272 15.77 -13.57 5.33
CA GLU A 272 14.80 -14.13 6.29
C GLU A 272 13.36 -13.59 6.17
N LEU A 273 12.94 -13.18 4.97
CA LEU A 273 11.60 -12.65 4.71
C LEU A 273 10.58 -13.77 4.48
N ARG A 274 10.38 -14.60 5.50
CA ARG A 274 9.43 -15.72 5.48
C ARG A 274 8.83 -15.94 6.87
N GLY A 275 7.53 -16.19 6.90
CA GLY A 275 6.84 -16.56 8.15
C GLY A 275 5.42 -16.05 8.23
N THR A 276 4.79 -16.37 9.35
CA THR A 276 3.45 -15.92 9.71
C THR A 276 3.55 -14.72 10.66
N TYR A 277 2.82 -13.66 10.35
CA TYR A 277 2.84 -12.39 11.08
C TYR A 277 1.41 -11.98 11.43
N GLU A 278 1.22 -11.39 12.61
CA GLU A 278 0.00 -10.65 12.95
C GLU A 278 0.17 -9.20 12.51
N GLY A 279 -0.86 -8.61 11.88
CA GLY A 279 -0.80 -7.23 11.40
C GLY A 279 -0.73 -7.09 9.87
N MET A 280 -1.43 -7.96 9.13
CA MET A 280 -1.59 -7.85 7.68
C MET A 280 -2.09 -6.47 7.25
N ARG A 281 -2.96 -5.85 8.06
CA ARG A 281 -3.47 -4.49 7.88
C ARG A 281 -3.10 -3.63 9.08
N ARG A 282 -2.59 -2.42 8.81
CA ARG A 282 -2.13 -1.48 9.83
C ARG A 282 -2.78 -0.12 9.64
N PHE A 283 -3.20 0.47 10.74
CA PHE A 283 -3.76 1.81 10.80
C PHE A 283 -2.84 2.73 11.60
N HIS A 284 -2.45 3.84 10.98
CA HIS A 284 -1.50 4.80 11.54
C HIS A 284 -2.10 6.21 11.58
N VAL A 285 -1.64 6.98 12.55
CA VAL A 285 -1.85 8.43 12.60
C VAL A 285 -0.48 9.10 12.58
N VAL A 286 -0.34 10.14 11.76
CA VAL A 286 0.89 10.95 11.70
C VAL A 286 0.74 12.13 12.65
N GLU A 287 1.65 12.23 13.63
CA GLU A 287 1.61 13.23 14.71
C GLU A 287 2.96 13.94 14.87
N PRO A 288 3.00 15.20 15.33
CA PRO A 288 1.88 16.11 15.45
C PRO A 288 1.26 16.43 14.09
N GLN A 289 0.10 17.07 14.07
CA GLN A 289 -0.51 17.54 12.82
C GLN A 289 0.43 18.50 12.08
N PHE A 290 0.48 18.41 10.75
CA PHE A 290 1.27 19.32 9.94
C PHE A 290 0.64 20.71 9.93
N ASN A 291 1.42 21.74 10.31
CA ASN A 291 1.01 23.13 10.19
C ASN A 291 1.74 23.78 9.02
N SER A 292 0.99 24.14 7.97
CA SER A 292 1.56 24.73 6.74
C SER A 292 2.20 26.10 6.93
N GLU A 293 1.97 26.77 8.07
CA GLU A 293 2.58 28.06 8.42
C GLU A 293 3.86 27.88 9.26
N ALA A 294 4.09 26.69 9.81
CA ALA A 294 5.26 26.40 10.64
C ALA A 294 6.50 25.98 9.83
N GLY A 295 6.36 25.80 8.51
CA GLY A 295 7.44 25.39 7.62
C GLY A 295 7.35 23.94 7.16
N PRO A 296 8.39 23.43 6.45
CA PRO A 296 8.42 22.08 5.92
C PRO A 296 8.42 21.01 7.01
N ALA A 297 7.75 19.90 6.75
CA ALA A 297 7.74 18.73 7.62
C ALA A 297 7.90 17.43 6.82
N SER A 298 8.28 16.36 7.49
CA SER A 298 8.41 15.04 6.84
C SER A 298 8.14 13.90 7.81
N PHE A 299 7.75 12.75 7.27
CA PHE A 299 7.67 11.50 8.02
C PHE A 299 8.19 10.33 7.18
N GLU A 300 8.70 9.31 7.85
CA GLU A 300 9.26 8.12 7.25
C GLU A 300 8.28 6.94 7.36
N ILE A 301 8.32 6.05 6.37
CA ILE A 301 7.54 4.82 6.32
C ILE A 301 8.51 3.64 6.34
N ALA A 302 8.19 2.60 7.12
CA ALA A 302 8.97 1.37 7.27
C ALA A 302 10.44 1.63 7.67
N ASN A 303 10.65 2.48 8.68
CA ASN A 303 11.98 2.85 9.18
C ASN A 303 12.46 2.05 10.40
N ASP A 304 11.68 1.07 10.84
CA ASP A 304 11.94 0.23 12.03
C ASP A 304 12.10 1.02 13.35
N ARG A 305 11.60 2.22 13.42
CA ARG A 305 11.58 3.07 14.63
C ARG A 305 10.14 3.46 14.95
N GLU A 306 9.64 4.53 14.33
CA GLU A 306 8.25 5.01 14.47
C GLU A 306 7.28 4.08 13.74
N ASP A 307 7.62 3.67 12.52
CA ASP A 307 6.94 2.61 11.77
C ASP A 307 7.75 1.31 11.85
N ALA A 308 7.62 0.64 13.00
CA ALA A 308 8.37 -0.57 13.31
C ALA A 308 8.05 -1.73 12.37
N PHE A 309 9.04 -2.56 12.08
CA PHE A 309 8.84 -3.82 11.36
C PHE A 309 8.08 -4.82 12.22
N ILE A 310 7.06 -5.46 11.68
CA ILE A 310 6.31 -6.50 12.39
C ILE A 310 7.18 -7.75 12.62
N SER A 311 6.94 -8.40 13.76
CA SER A 311 7.59 -9.65 14.13
C SER A 311 6.65 -10.82 13.91
N GLY A 312 7.21 -11.95 13.49
CA GLY A 312 6.48 -13.17 13.19
C GLY A 312 7.25 -14.43 13.54
N VAL A 313 6.75 -15.55 13.01
CA VAL A 313 7.32 -16.88 13.24
C VAL A 313 7.42 -17.63 11.92
N ASP A 314 8.58 -18.19 11.61
CA ASP A 314 8.73 -19.19 10.54
C ASP A 314 8.53 -20.59 11.11
N GLU A 315 7.33 -21.15 10.90
CA GLU A 315 6.99 -22.49 11.37
C GLU A 315 7.82 -23.58 10.65
N THR A 316 8.31 -23.30 9.44
CA THR A 316 9.13 -24.23 8.66
C THR A 316 10.57 -24.31 9.13
N SER A 317 11.03 -23.33 9.90
CA SER A 317 12.36 -23.25 10.52
C SER A 317 12.32 -23.46 12.05
N ASN A 318 11.58 -24.45 12.49
CA ASN A 318 11.44 -24.79 13.91
C ASN A 318 10.91 -23.64 14.77
N ASN A 319 9.91 -22.94 14.29
CA ASN A 319 9.30 -21.76 14.91
C ASN A 319 10.30 -20.62 15.18
N LYS A 320 11.25 -20.43 14.28
CA LYS A 320 12.20 -19.35 14.35
C LYS A 320 11.47 -17.99 14.36
N ARG A 321 11.84 -17.11 15.28
CA ARG A 321 11.38 -15.72 15.24
C ARG A 321 11.99 -14.99 14.06
N VAL A 322 11.17 -14.28 13.31
CA VAL A 322 11.54 -13.54 12.11
C VAL A 322 10.96 -12.13 12.16
N LYS A 323 11.49 -11.24 11.35
CA LYS A 323 11.06 -9.85 11.26
C LYS A 323 10.82 -9.48 9.80
N ASN A 324 9.68 -8.87 9.50
CA ASN A 324 9.37 -8.40 8.15
C ASN A 324 10.09 -7.07 7.89
N LYS A 325 11.36 -7.15 7.47
CA LYS A 325 12.24 -6.00 7.22
C LYS A 325 11.76 -5.24 5.98
N GLY A 326 10.95 -4.21 6.17
CA GLY A 326 10.32 -3.42 5.12
C GLY A 326 8.78 -3.49 5.12
N ASN A 327 8.18 -4.27 6.02
CA ASN A 327 6.72 -4.43 6.12
C ASN A 327 6.08 -4.81 4.77
N TYR A 328 6.73 -5.74 4.02
CA TYR A 328 6.22 -6.20 2.72
C TYR A 328 4.90 -6.98 2.87
N GLY A 329 4.02 -6.79 1.88
CA GLY A 329 2.73 -7.47 1.86
C GLY A 329 1.70 -6.92 2.85
N ILE A 330 2.01 -5.86 3.58
CA ILE A 330 1.12 -5.21 4.56
C ILE A 330 0.39 -4.05 3.92
N SER A 331 -0.94 -4.00 4.09
CA SER A 331 -1.74 -2.85 3.71
C SER A 331 -1.72 -1.81 4.84
N ASN A 332 -1.15 -0.64 4.56
CA ASN A 332 -1.04 0.46 5.51
C ASN A 332 -2.00 1.59 5.15
N VAL A 333 -2.64 2.16 6.17
CA VAL A 333 -3.46 3.37 6.08
C VAL A 333 -2.86 4.41 7.02
N TYR A 334 -2.45 5.55 6.48
CA TYR A 334 -1.93 6.68 7.27
C TYR A 334 -2.93 7.83 7.22
N VAL A 335 -3.33 8.32 8.38
CA VAL A 335 -4.13 9.54 8.50
C VAL A 335 -3.23 10.68 8.89
N LEU A 336 -3.23 11.71 8.06
CA LEU A 336 -2.47 12.93 8.25
C LEU A 336 -3.42 14.11 8.39
N HIS A 337 -3.35 14.80 9.52
CA HIS A 337 -4.04 16.06 9.73
C HIS A 337 -3.17 17.21 9.32
N THR A 338 -3.74 18.16 8.56
CA THR A 338 -3.04 19.37 8.18
C THR A 338 -3.84 20.61 8.59
N GLU A 339 -3.15 21.68 9.01
CA GLU A 339 -3.71 22.95 9.45
C GLU A 339 -2.92 24.15 8.90
N GLY A 340 -3.41 25.35 9.16
CA GLY A 340 -2.87 26.61 8.63
C GLY A 340 -3.70 27.13 7.45
N ASN A 341 -3.16 28.09 6.69
CA ASN A 341 -3.83 28.71 5.54
C ASN A 341 -2.96 28.67 4.26
N THR A 342 -1.69 28.31 4.40
CA THR A 342 -0.75 28.26 3.28
C THR A 342 -0.94 26.97 2.47
N PRO A 343 -1.08 27.04 1.13
CA PRO A 343 -1.02 25.87 0.27
C PRO A 343 0.27 25.10 0.48
N TYR A 344 0.24 23.79 0.26
CA TYR A 344 1.42 22.95 0.38
C TYR A 344 1.48 21.86 -0.67
N ALA A 345 2.68 21.38 -0.95
CA ALA A 345 2.94 20.27 -1.85
C ALA A 345 3.41 19.05 -1.06
N LEU A 346 2.96 17.88 -1.50
CA LEU A 346 3.37 16.58 -0.97
C LEU A 346 4.33 15.92 -1.96
N TYR A 347 5.53 15.60 -1.49
CA TYR A 347 6.56 14.92 -2.27
C TYR A 347 6.89 13.57 -1.67
N PHE A 348 7.33 12.68 -2.54
CA PHE A 348 7.97 11.40 -2.20
C PHE A 348 9.48 11.52 -2.32
N ASN A 349 10.22 10.88 -1.39
CA ASN A 349 11.68 10.76 -1.40
C ASN A 349 12.08 9.32 -1.01
N PRO A 350 12.85 8.60 -1.85
CA PRO A 350 13.23 7.20 -1.63
C PRO A 350 14.42 7.01 -0.68
N LEU A 351 14.96 8.07 -0.08
CA LEU A 351 16.09 8.01 0.87
C LEU A 351 17.34 7.29 0.35
N GLY A 352 17.58 7.33 -0.96
CA GLY A 352 18.77 6.75 -1.60
C GLY A 352 18.61 5.31 -2.09
N GLY A 353 17.49 4.64 -1.79
CA GLY A 353 17.18 3.33 -2.32
C GLY A 353 16.39 3.40 -3.62
N ALA A 354 16.52 2.40 -4.49
CA ALA A 354 15.66 2.28 -5.65
C ALA A 354 14.23 1.94 -5.23
N PHE A 355 13.25 2.68 -5.72
CA PHE A 355 11.85 2.53 -5.38
C PHE A 355 10.94 2.56 -6.61
N SER A 356 9.98 1.64 -6.66
CA SER A 356 8.94 1.60 -7.68
C SER A 356 7.63 1.09 -7.09
N GLY A 357 6.65 1.98 -6.87
CA GLY A 357 5.40 1.63 -6.20
C GLY A 357 4.27 2.59 -6.51
N THR A 358 3.19 2.49 -5.74
CA THR A 358 1.98 3.29 -5.92
C THR A 358 1.41 3.71 -4.57
N PHE A 359 1.01 4.97 -4.46
CA PHE A 359 0.25 5.52 -3.35
C PHE A 359 -1.18 5.84 -3.80
N ARG A 360 -2.14 5.63 -2.92
CA ARG A 360 -3.50 6.10 -3.07
C ARG A 360 -3.79 7.13 -1.99
N ILE A 361 -4.28 8.31 -2.41
CA ILE A 361 -4.54 9.42 -1.50
C ILE A 361 -6.00 9.82 -1.63
N THR A 362 -6.69 9.85 -0.49
CA THR A 362 -8.03 10.41 -0.35
C THR A 362 -7.92 11.80 0.28
N SER A 363 -8.54 12.79 -0.34
CA SER A 363 -8.55 14.19 0.07
C SER A 363 -9.89 14.84 -0.31
N SER A 364 -10.04 16.14 -0.10
CA SER A 364 -11.20 16.90 -0.60
C SER A 364 -11.32 16.89 -2.13
N LYS A 365 -10.24 16.59 -2.85
CA LYS A 365 -10.19 16.44 -4.31
C LYS A 365 -10.68 15.05 -4.76
N GLY A 366 -11.15 14.20 -3.84
CA GLY A 366 -11.52 12.82 -4.05
C GLY A 366 -10.36 11.85 -3.91
N VAL A 367 -10.51 10.66 -4.48
CA VAL A 367 -9.51 9.58 -4.42
C VAL A 367 -8.63 9.63 -5.65
N ARG A 368 -7.31 9.64 -5.46
CA ARG A 368 -6.31 9.65 -6.54
C ARG A 368 -5.20 8.65 -6.29
N THR A 369 -4.65 8.10 -7.37
CA THR A 369 -3.53 7.15 -7.34
C THR A 369 -2.29 7.78 -7.98
N TYR A 370 -1.14 7.62 -7.33
CA TYR A 370 0.13 8.21 -7.72
C TYR A 370 1.17 7.11 -7.90
N ASP A 371 1.60 6.90 -9.14
CA ASP A 371 2.71 5.99 -9.45
C ASP A 371 4.05 6.69 -9.17
N VAL A 372 4.97 6.00 -8.54
CA VAL A 372 6.35 6.42 -8.31
C VAL A 372 7.29 5.34 -8.87
N PRO A 373 8.14 5.68 -9.86
CA PRO A 373 8.17 6.96 -10.56
C PRO A 373 7.03 7.10 -11.58
N VAL A 374 6.73 8.33 -11.96
CA VAL A 374 5.83 8.62 -13.10
C VAL A 374 6.41 8.10 -14.41
N LYS A 375 7.74 8.14 -14.54
CA LYS A 375 8.48 7.66 -15.72
C LYS A 375 9.72 6.91 -15.28
N GLY A 376 10.08 5.87 -16.02
CA GLY A 376 11.24 5.03 -15.75
C GLY A 376 10.91 3.80 -14.91
N PRO A 377 11.91 2.95 -14.67
CA PRO A 377 11.74 1.72 -13.92
C PRO A 377 11.64 1.97 -12.40
N TYR A 378 12.44 2.85 -11.86
CA TYR A 378 12.49 3.22 -10.43
C TYR A 378 12.91 4.68 -10.24
N LEU A 379 12.68 5.22 -9.04
CA LEU A 379 13.20 6.49 -8.53
C LEU A 379 14.24 6.20 -7.44
N GLY A 380 15.29 7.01 -7.36
CA GLY A 380 16.39 6.84 -6.41
C GLY A 380 17.52 5.98 -6.95
N HIS A 381 18.34 5.40 -6.06
CA HIS A 381 19.53 4.61 -6.31
C HIS A 381 20.81 5.43 -6.57
N GLU A 382 20.72 6.65 -7.06
CA GLU A 382 21.90 7.50 -7.34
C GLU A 382 22.16 8.49 -6.22
N THR A 383 21.11 9.02 -5.60
CA THR A 383 21.21 10.03 -4.55
C THR A 383 20.03 10.00 -3.58
N ILE A 384 20.29 10.38 -2.32
CA ILE A 384 19.26 10.58 -1.30
C ILE A 384 18.36 11.77 -1.60
N TYR A 385 18.73 12.61 -2.56
CA TYR A 385 18.03 13.87 -2.88
C TYR A 385 16.92 13.70 -3.91
N ASP A 386 16.80 12.54 -4.54
CA ASP A 386 15.74 12.30 -5.51
C ASP A 386 14.36 12.48 -4.89
N THR A 387 13.52 13.26 -5.56
CA THR A 387 12.15 13.53 -5.12
C THR A 387 11.18 13.45 -6.28
N GLN A 388 9.91 13.20 -5.97
CA GLN A 388 8.82 13.29 -6.93
C GLN A 388 7.61 13.96 -6.29
N LEU A 389 7.07 15.00 -6.95
CA LEU A 389 5.80 15.59 -6.57
C LEU A 389 4.67 14.54 -6.70
N LEU A 390 3.91 14.34 -5.63
CA LEU A 390 2.67 13.57 -5.64
C LEU A 390 1.48 14.48 -5.92
N ASP A 391 1.19 15.46 -5.03
CA ASP A 391 0.06 16.39 -5.21
C ASP A 391 0.35 17.76 -4.57
N VAL A 392 -0.50 18.73 -4.90
CA VAL A 392 -0.48 20.08 -4.32
C VAL A 392 -1.85 20.35 -3.71
N PHE A 393 -1.91 20.84 -2.50
CA PHE A 393 -3.13 21.14 -1.77
C PHE A 393 -3.25 22.67 -1.59
N ASP A 394 -4.34 23.25 -2.10
CA ASP A 394 -4.57 24.70 -2.05
C ASP A 394 -4.89 25.19 -0.64
N ARG A 395 -5.25 24.27 0.24
CA ARG A 395 -5.52 24.54 1.66
C ARG A 395 -5.26 23.27 2.47
N PRO A 396 -4.93 23.42 3.76
CA PRO A 396 -4.83 22.30 4.68
C PRO A 396 -6.13 21.54 4.83
N GLU A 397 -6.03 20.22 4.88
CA GLU A 397 -7.14 19.28 4.99
C GLU A 397 -6.68 17.94 5.58
N ASP A 398 -7.61 17.06 5.89
CA ASP A 398 -7.27 15.69 6.28
C ASP A 398 -6.92 14.87 5.05
N LEU A 399 -5.77 14.21 5.06
CA LEU A 399 -5.33 13.27 4.04
C LEU A 399 -5.34 11.85 4.58
N ILE A 400 -5.78 10.91 3.76
CA ILE A 400 -5.69 9.48 4.03
C ILE A 400 -4.85 8.86 2.93
N LEU A 401 -3.71 8.29 3.32
CA LEU A 401 -2.78 7.64 2.41
C LEU A 401 -2.88 6.12 2.59
N GLU A 402 -3.05 5.40 1.50
CA GLU A 402 -2.99 3.95 1.43
C GLU A 402 -1.73 3.54 0.68
N TYR A 403 -1.04 2.56 1.24
CA TYR A 403 0.24 2.12 0.74
C TYR A 403 0.51 0.67 1.11
N MET A 404 1.13 -0.07 0.21
CA MET A 404 1.76 -1.36 0.47
C MET A 404 3.19 -1.32 -0.04
N SER A 405 4.15 -1.74 0.81
CA SER A 405 5.56 -1.84 0.41
C SER A 405 5.69 -2.74 -0.82
N PRO A 406 6.10 -2.19 -1.98
CA PRO A 406 6.23 -2.98 -3.20
C PRO A 406 7.49 -3.84 -3.14
N GLY A 407 7.39 -5.08 -3.63
CA GLY A 407 8.57 -5.92 -3.81
C GLY A 407 9.59 -5.26 -4.74
N ALA A 408 10.87 -5.64 -4.64
CA ALA A 408 12.03 -5.06 -5.30
C ALA A 408 12.34 -3.60 -4.95
N SER A 409 11.61 -2.98 -4.02
CA SER A 409 11.85 -1.59 -3.61
C SER A 409 12.56 -1.52 -2.27
N ASN A 410 13.47 -0.56 -2.13
CA ASN A 410 14.18 -0.31 -0.88
C ASN A 410 13.35 0.53 0.07
N LEU A 411 13.52 0.27 1.35
CA LEU A 411 12.87 0.97 2.45
C LEU A 411 13.95 1.33 3.51
N PRO A 412 13.77 2.37 4.30
CA PRO A 412 12.59 3.23 4.41
C PRO A 412 12.42 4.19 3.23
N VAL A 413 11.24 4.81 3.18
CA VAL A 413 10.93 5.94 2.27
C VAL A 413 10.39 7.11 3.09
N ARG A 414 10.39 8.31 2.51
CA ARG A 414 9.98 9.53 3.20
C ARG A 414 8.96 10.32 2.39
N LEU A 415 7.98 10.87 3.07
CA LEU A 415 7.04 11.86 2.53
C LEU A 415 7.38 13.25 3.07
N LEU A 416 7.39 14.24 2.16
CA LEU A 416 7.76 15.61 2.46
C LEU A 416 6.55 16.51 2.24
N LEU A 417 6.25 17.38 3.20
CA LEU A 417 5.21 18.39 3.14
C LEU A 417 5.88 19.76 3.09
N ILE A 418 5.75 20.46 1.98
CA ILE A 418 6.45 21.72 1.73
C ILE A 418 5.41 22.82 1.47
N PRO A 419 5.30 23.84 2.37
CA PRO A 419 4.45 24.99 2.14
C PRO A 419 4.83 25.71 0.84
N GLN A 420 3.82 26.14 0.07
CA GLN A 420 4.00 26.89 -1.16
C GLN A 420 3.93 28.39 -0.85
N ILE A 421 5.09 29.03 -0.74
CA ILE A 421 5.17 30.47 -0.51
C ILE A 421 4.83 31.19 -1.82
N SER A 422 3.97 32.22 -1.78
CA SER A 422 3.67 33.02 -2.95
C SER A 422 4.93 33.74 -3.44
N GLU A 423 5.15 33.81 -4.76
CA GLU A 423 6.32 34.53 -5.32
C GLU A 423 6.40 35.99 -4.87
N HIS A 424 5.28 36.58 -4.45
CA HIS A 424 5.24 37.97 -3.91
C HIS A 424 5.95 38.10 -2.55
N GLU A 425 5.89 37.10 -1.66
CA GLU A 425 6.60 37.18 -0.36
C GLU A 425 8.11 36.97 -0.54
N ASN A 426 8.54 36.21 -1.54
CA ASN A 426 9.96 35.96 -1.82
C ASN A 426 10.65 37.19 -2.47
N THR A 427 9.90 38.00 -3.25
CA THR A 427 10.44 39.27 -3.82
C THR A 427 10.52 40.36 -2.80
N ASP A 428 9.55 40.48 -1.89
CA ASP A 428 9.57 41.51 -0.84
C ASP A 428 10.68 41.28 0.19
N GLY A 429 10.94 40.01 0.58
CA GLY A 429 12.05 39.67 1.49
C GLY A 429 13.42 39.94 0.87
N LYS A 430 13.67 39.55 -0.37
CA LYS A 430 14.95 39.82 -1.07
C LYS A 430 15.09 41.27 -1.41
N THR A 431 14.04 41.96 -1.82
CA THR A 431 14.05 43.40 -2.12
C THR A 431 14.25 44.20 -0.83
N SER A 432 13.60 43.82 0.27
CA SER A 432 13.81 44.44 1.59
C SER A 432 15.24 44.29 2.09
N GLN A 433 15.82 43.09 1.96
CA GLN A 433 17.19 42.79 2.37
C GLN A 433 18.22 43.50 1.46
N TYR A 434 17.94 43.58 0.15
CA TYR A 434 18.77 44.33 -0.80
C TYR A 434 18.75 45.85 -0.50
N ILE A 435 17.55 46.42 -0.24
CA ILE A 435 17.39 47.82 0.14
C ILE A 435 18.05 48.09 1.48
N THR A 436 17.90 47.23 2.48
CA THR A 436 18.55 47.34 3.78
C THR A 436 20.07 47.32 3.66
N ASN A 437 20.62 46.40 2.85
CA ASN A 437 22.06 46.31 2.58
C ASN A 437 22.57 47.53 1.81
N LEU A 438 21.79 48.05 0.85
CA LEU A 438 22.13 49.28 0.12
C LEU A 438 22.14 50.50 1.01
N VAL A 439 21.14 50.67 1.88
CA VAL A 439 21.04 51.74 2.86
C VAL A 439 22.19 51.69 3.87
N ASN A 440 22.53 50.51 4.40
CA ASN A 440 23.66 50.33 5.30
C ASN A 440 24.99 50.65 4.62
N LYS A 441 25.14 50.31 3.34
CA LYS A 441 26.35 50.65 2.53
C LYS A 441 26.45 52.13 2.23
N ILE A 442 25.32 52.85 2.08
CA ILE A 442 25.29 54.31 1.87
C ILE A 442 25.54 55.07 3.19
N LEU A 443 25.07 54.52 4.31
CA LEU A 443 25.23 55.13 5.64
C LEU A 443 26.53 54.76 6.35
N GLY A 444 27.40 53.93 5.71
CA GLY A 444 28.71 53.56 6.26
C GLY A 444 28.61 52.73 7.55
N LYS A 445 27.51 51.92 7.67
CA LYS A 445 27.31 50.99 8.78
C LYS A 445 27.57 49.54 8.35
#